data_79196063bdaef8e167a79583de7f8081
#
_entry.id   79196063bdaef8e167a79583de7f8081
#
_cell.length_a   1.000
_cell.length_b   1.000
_cell.length_c   1.000
_cell.angle_alpha   90.00
_cell.angle_beta   90.00
_cell.angle_gamma   90.00
#
_symmetry.space_group_name_H-M   'P 1'
#
loop_
_entity.id
_entity.type
_entity.pdbx_description
1 polymer ?
#
loop_
_entity_poly.entity_id
_entity_poly.type
_entity_poly.pdbx_seq_one_letter_code
_entity_poly.pdbx_strand_id
1 'polypeptide(L)'
;VGYIWIRYCGGIIRLTQSLDHNFFNFFLAFTPLLCIILPLISILTSTELAVLSQTNQNIFTVSRLNAEVRLLLENEMGIVWLVGEISNFSAPVSGHWYLTLKDSRAQVKCAMFRGNNRRVTFKPQNGNQVLVKARLSLYEPRGDYQLIIESMQPEGDGRLQQQFEELKMKLAGEGLFAQTSKQPLPEHPKRVGVVTSKTGAALFDILDVLKRRDPSLPVVVYPTMVQGEEAAIQIAQAIGCANSRNECDVLIVGRGGGSLEDLWCFNNEILARTIAASQIPIISAVGHEVDVTIADFVADMRAPTPSAAAELVSRDNSHKEQALTTRQHKLISSMRYYLAEQK
;
A
#
# COMPACT_ATOMS: atom_id res chain seq x y z
N VAL A 1 50.42 22.84 -3.80
CA VAL A 1 49.04 23.06 -3.36
C VAL A 1 49.13 23.79 -2.02
N GLY A 2 48.92 25.12 -2.04
CA GLY A 2 48.95 25.92 -0.83
C GLY A 2 47.55 26.10 -0.27
N TYR A 3 47.43 26.14 1.03
CA TYR A 3 46.17 26.42 1.72
C TYR A 3 46.27 27.77 2.42
N ILE A 4 45.22 28.60 2.29
CA ILE A 4 45.11 29.85 3.05
C ILE A 4 44.08 29.61 4.16
N TRP A 5 44.48 29.88 5.40
CA TRP A 5 43.65 29.80 6.58
C TRP A 5 43.25 31.21 7.00
N ILE A 6 41.94 31.46 7.02
CA ILE A 6 41.40 32.73 7.51
C ILE A 6 40.72 32.44 8.86
N ARG A 7 41.21 33.08 9.91
CA ARG A 7 40.65 32.98 11.26
C ARG A 7 39.78 34.20 11.50
N TYR A 8 38.53 33.97 11.83
CA TYR A 8 37.64 35.04 12.24
C TYR A 8 36.88 34.63 13.51
N CYS A 9 36.28 35.59 14.23
CA CYS A 9 35.59 35.33 15.52
C CYS A 9 34.39 34.39 15.34
N GLY A 10 34.60 33.09 15.41
CA GLY A 10 33.55 32.04 15.36
C GLY A 10 33.97 30.78 14.60
N GLY A 11 35.14 30.76 13.90
CA GLY A 11 35.57 29.57 13.19
C GLY A 11 36.78 29.75 12.27
N ILE A 12 37.23 28.65 11.70
CA ILE A 12 38.32 28.62 10.72
C ILE A 12 37.75 28.09 9.42
N ILE A 13 37.90 28.84 8.32
CA ILE A 13 37.48 28.39 6.98
C ILE A 13 38.71 28.00 6.18
N ARG A 14 38.68 26.85 5.57
CA ARG A 14 39.69 26.32 4.66
C ARG A 14 39.24 26.57 3.22
N LEU A 15 39.98 27.35 2.47
CA LEU A 15 39.76 27.60 1.05
C LEU A 15 40.81 26.86 0.22
N THR A 16 40.38 26.15 -0.80
CA THR A 16 41.23 25.49 -1.79
C THR A 16 41.58 26.49 -2.91
N GLN A 17 42.85 26.54 -3.27
CA GLN A 17 43.40 27.46 -4.26
C GLN A 17 42.97 27.05 -5.69
N SER A 18 41.83 27.57 -6.14
CA SER A 18 41.45 27.57 -7.55
C SER A 18 40.61 28.81 -7.89
N LEU A 19 41.18 30.00 -7.57
CA LEU A 19 40.52 31.25 -7.93
C LEU A 19 41.49 32.08 -8.81
N ASP A 20 40.96 32.54 -9.95
CA ASP A 20 41.67 33.35 -10.95
C ASP A 20 42.33 34.58 -10.37
N HIS A 21 43.49 34.96 -10.95
CA HIS A 21 44.31 36.14 -10.56
C HIS A 21 43.53 37.45 -10.56
N ASN A 22 42.44 37.57 -11.31
CA ASN A 22 41.60 38.77 -11.35
C ASN A 22 40.73 38.97 -10.10
N PHE A 23 40.43 37.93 -9.34
CA PHE A 23 39.64 38.02 -8.11
C PHE A 23 40.47 38.54 -6.93
N PHE A 24 41.78 38.28 -6.95
CA PHE A 24 42.71 38.71 -5.88
C PHE A 24 42.97 40.21 -5.92
N ASN A 25 43.07 40.82 -7.11
CA ASN A 25 43.24 42.25 -7.26
C ASN A 25 41.99 43.07 -6.92
N PHE A 26 40.80 42.47 -7.11
CA PHE A 26 39.52 43.08 -6.72
C PHE A 26 39.36 43.14 -5.19
N PHE A 27 39.89 42.15 -4.48
CA PHE A 27 39.80 42.07 -3.02
C PHE A 27 40.74 43.04 -2.33
N LEU A 28 41.94 43.29 -2.87
CA LEU A 28 42.92 44.25 -2.35
C LEU A 28 42.50 45.72 -2.52
N ALA A 29 41.69 46.05 -3.52
CA ALA A 29 41.21 47.42 -3.76
C ALA A 29 40.08 47.84 -2.79
N PHE A 30 39.37 46.87 -2.16
CA PHE A 30 38.25 47.15 -1.26
C PHE A 30 38.59 47.02 0.24
N THR A 31 39.81 46.62 0.61
CA THR A 31 40.23 46.46 2.01
C THR A 31 40.11 47.73 2.87
N PRO A 32 40.37 48.96 2.40
CA PRO A 32 40.21 50.14 3.25
C PRO A 32 38.74 50.48 3.53
N LEU A 33 37.81 50.14 2.61
CA LEU A 33 36.38 50.39 2.81
C LEU A 33 35.76 49.37 3.79
N LEU A 34 36.23 48.12 3.76
CA LEU A 34 35.78 47.06 4.65
C LEU A 34 36.17 47.31 6.11
N CYS A 35 37.34 47.93 6.37
CA CYS A 35 37.79 48.30 7.71
C CYS A 35 36.98 49.41 8.35
N ILE A 36 36.27 50.24 7.57
CA ILE A 36 35.44 51.34 8.08
C ILE A 36 34.00 50.87 8.27
N ILE A 37 33.51 49.92 7.45
CA ILE A 37 32.14 49.42 7.49
C ILE A 37 31.94 48.32 8.55
N LEU A 38 32.95 47.50 8.81
CA LEU A 38 32.87 46.43 9.82
C LEU A 38 32.61 46.92 11.25
N PRO A 39 33.24 47.99 11.76
CA PRO A 39 32.92 48.53 13.09
C PRO A 39 31.54 49.18 13.14
N LEU A 40 31.03 49.78 12.04
CA LEU A 40 29.67 50.33 11.97
C LEU A 40 28.59 49.24 11.98
N ILE A 41 28.82 48.14 11.29
CA ILE A 41 27.92 46.94 11.32
C ILE A 41 27.97 46.30 12.72
N SER A 42 29.13 46.24 13.37
CA SER A 42 29.25 45.70 14.74
C SER A 42 28.50 46.55 15.78
N ILE A 43 28.44 47.87 15.61
CA ILE A 43 27.67 48.77 16.51
C ILE A 43 26.17 48.63 16.24
N LEU A 44 25.75 48.52 14.97
CA LEU A 44 24.35 48.31 14.61
C LEU A 44 23.82 46.95 15.06
N THR A 45 24.62 45.90 14.94
CA THR A 45 24.21 44.55 15.41
C THR A 45 24.22 44.46 16.93
N SER A 46 25.07 45.21 17.64
CA SER A 46 25.09 45.25 19.10
C SER A 46 23.86 45.94 19.69
N THR A 47 23.36 46.99 19.03
CA THR A 47 22.14 47.68 19.45
C THR A 47 20.87 46.90 19.10
N GLU A 48 20.80 46.19 17.98
CA GLU A 48 19.68 45.29 17.68
C GLU A 48 19.69 44.04 18.54
N LEU A 49 20.85 43.42 18.84
CA LEU A 49 20.92 42.32 19.78
C LEU A 49 20.58 42.72 21.22
N ALA A 50 20.87 43.94 21.63
CA ALA A 50 20.50 44.44 22.97
C ALA A 50 18.97 44.70 23.08
N VAL A 51 18.30 45.02 21.97
CA VAL A 51 16.83 45.15 21.91
C VAL A 51 16.14 43.79 21.86
N LEU A 52 16.78 42.75 21.28
CA LEU A 52 16.25 41.38 21.24
C LEU A 52 16.51 40.61 22.56
N SER A 53 17.36 41.10 23.44
CA SER A 53 17.63 40.49 24.76
C SER A 53 16.76 41.01 25.90
N GLN A 54 15.68 41.76 25.64
CA GLN A 54 14.57 41.78 26.55
C GLN A 54 13.89 40.41 26.49
N THR A 55 14.35 39.49 27.32
CA THR A 55 13.61 38.32 27.72
C THR A 55 12.24 38.78 28.22
N ASN A 56 11.29 38.89 27.30
CA ASN A 56 9.88 38.83 27.66
C ASN A 56 9.74 37.52 28.43
N GLN A 57 9.83 37.57 29.74
CA GLN A 57 9.38 36.48 30.58
C GLN A 57 7.89 36.38 30.28
N ASN A 58 7.56 35.54 29.29
CA ASN A 58 6.17 35.22 28.99
C ASN A 58 5.61 34.56 30.25
N ILE A 59 4.99 35.34 31.12
CA ILE A 59 4.30 34.80 32.28
C ILE A 59 3.04 34.11 31.73
N PHE A 60 3.07 32.79 31.75
CA PHE A 60 1.94 31.97 31.37
C PHE A 60 1.03 31.71 32.58
N THR A 61 -0.26 31.69 32.34
CA THR A 61 -1.18 30.96 33.24
C THR A 61 -1.06 29.47 32.89
N VAL A 62 -1.39 28.58 33.84
CA VAL A 62 -1.36 27.13 33.64
C VAL A 62 -2.20 26.73 32.43
N SER A 63 -3.37 27.32 32.25
CA SER A 63 -4.26 27.06 31.12
C SER A 63 -3.63 27.46 29.78
N ARG A 64 -2.98 28.64 29.73
CA ARG A 64 -2.30 29.12 28.53
C ARG A 64 -1.10 28.25 28.18
N LEU A 65 -0.33 27.82 29.18
CA LEU A 65 0.82 26.93 28.97
C LEU A 65 0.34 25.59 28.39
N ASN A 66 -0.70 24.97 28.94
CA ASN A 66 -1.24 23.73 28.46
C ASN A 66 -1.78 23.84 27.04
N ALA A 67 -2.43 24.95 26.69
CA ALA A 67 -2.90 25.20 25.33
C ALA A 67 -1.75 25.33 24.31
N GLU A 68 -0.69 26.08 24.66
CA GLU A 68 0.50 26.22 23.81
C GLU A 68 1.23 24.87 23.62
N VAL A 69 1.41 24.09 24.70
CA VAL A 69 2.03 22.76 24.63
C VAL A 69 1.18 21.81 23.77
N ARG A 70 -0.15 21.86 23.90
CA ARG A 70 -1.03 21.08 23.02
C ARG A 70 -0.81 21.41 21.56
N LEU A 71 -0.79 22.70 21.19
CA LEU A 71 -0.58 23.13 19.81
C LEU A 71 0.80 22.71 19.29
N LEU A 72 1.85 22.78 20.10
CA LEU A 72 3.18 22.32 19.72
C LEU A 72 3.18 20.81 19.46
N LEU A 73 2.59 20.01 20.34
CA LEU A 73 2.50 18.55 20.16
C LEU A 73 1.71 18.18 18.92
N GLU A 74 0.57 18.81 18.67
CA GLU A 74 -0.29 18.53 17.53
C GLU A 74 0.35 18.94 16.19
N ASN A 75 1.10 20.03 16.15
CA ASN A 75 1.73 20.55 14.94
C ASN A 75 3.03 19.82 14.59
N GLU A 76 3.89 19.53 15.60
CA GLU A 76 5.21 18.95 15.35
C GLU A 76 5.19 17.42 15.21
N MET A 77 4.36 16.74 15.99
CA MET A 77 4.32 15.27 15.99
C MET A 77 3.33 14.69 14.99
N GLY A 78 2.29 15.44 14.63
CA GLY A 78 1.29 15.01 13.66
C GLY A 78 0.61 13.68 14.01
N ILE A 79 0.50 12.79 13.01
CA ILE A 79 -0.05 11.45 13.17
C ILE A 79 1.11 10.48 13.42
N VAL A 80 0.99 9.69 14.48
CA VAL A 80 1.98 8.68 14.88
C VAL A 80 1.38 7.28 14.82
N TRP A 81 2.22 6.32 14.49
CA TRP A 81 1.89 4.90 14.56
C TRP A 81 2.63 4.28 15.75
N LEU A 82 1.91 3.55 16.61
CA LEU A 82 2.48 2.91 17.79
C LEU A 82 2.00 1.48 17.88
N VAL A 83 2.92 0.61 18.31
CA VAL A 83 2.64 -0.76 18.74
C VAL A 83 2.70 -0.78 20.25
N GLY A 84 1.76 -1.45 20.89
CA GLY A 84 1.74 -1.61 22.34
C GLY A 84 0.66 -2.57 22.81
N GLU A 85 0.83 -3.03 24.05
CA GLU A 85 -0.14 -3.88 24.73
C GLU A 85 -1.23 -3.02 25.36
N ILE A 86 -2.49 -3.41 25.14
CA ILE A 86 -3.63 -2.77 25.79
C ILE A 86 -3.64 -3.10 27.28
N SER A 87 -3.79 -2.08 28.11
CA SER A 87 -4.07 -2.21 29.51
C SER A 87 -5.13 -1.19 29.97
N ASN A 88 -5.77 -1.44 31.11
CA ASN A 88 -6.80 -0.58 31.68
C ASN A 88 -7.93 -0.21 30.68
N PHE A 89 -8.33 -1.14 29.84
CA PHE A 89 -9.40 -0.92 28.86
C PHE A 89 -10.73 -0.66 29.55
N SER A 90 -11.39 0.44 29.18
CA SER A 90 -12.71 0.84 29.68
C SER A 90 -13.57 1.37 28.55
N ALA A 91 -14.82 0.90 28.49
CA ALA A 91 -15.83 1.34 27.52
C ALA A 91 -17.08 1.84 28.30
N PRO A 92 -17.09 3.09 28.78
CA PRO A 92 -18.22 3.66 29.52
C PRO A 92 -19.44 3.83 28.58
N VAL A 93 -20.61 4.11 29.22
CA VAL A 93 -21.89 4.29 28.50
C VAL A 93 -21.87 5.38 27.44
N SER A 94 -20.95 6.35 27.54
CA SER A 94 -20.72 7.38 26.49
C SER A 94 -20.32 6.80 25.13
N GLY A 95 -19.90 5.54 25.12
CA GLY A 95 -19.46 4.83 23.92
C GLY A 95 -18.05 5.20 23.43
N HIS A 96 -17.30 5.99 24.20
CA HIS A 96 -15.87 6.22 23.97
C HIS A 96 -15.06 5.11 24.62
N TRP A 97 -13.91 4.76 24.05
CA TRP A 97 -12.98 3.82 24.66
C TRP A 97 -11.82 4.57 25.28
N TYR A 98 -11.46 4.16 26.48
CA TYR A 98 -10.28 4.64 27.18
C TYR A 98 -9.41 3.45 27.53
N LEU A 99 -8.12 3.58 27.26
CA LEU A 99 -7.15 2.52 27.48
C LEU A 99 -5.76 3.12 27.75
N THR A 100 -4.87 2.29 28.21
CA THR A 100 -3.46 2.61 28.31
C THR A 100 -2.71 1.68 27.34
N LEU A 101 -1.88 2.23 26.48
CA LEU A 101 -0.91 1.45 25.71
C LEU A 101 0.39 1.42 26.49
N LYS A 102 0.97 0.24 26.65
CA LYS A 102 2.24 0.03 27.32
C LYS A 102 3.19 -0.80 26.48
N ASP A 103 4.46 -0.58 26.67
CA ASP A 103 5.56 -1.44 26.25
C ASP A 103 6.36 -1.91 27.47
N SER A 104 7.55 -2.44 27.26
CA SER A 104 8.42 -2.91 28.34
C SER A 104 8.98 -1.79 29.23
N ARG A 105 8.89 -0.52 28.83
CA ARG A 105 9.55 0.61 29.51
C ARG A 105 8.64 1.80 29.78
N ALA A 106 7.55 1.95 29.04
CA ALA A 106 6.71 3.14 29.08
C ALA A 106 5.24 2.80 28.91
N GLN A 107 4.39 3.76 29.28
CA GLN A 107 2.95 3.68 29.05
C GLN A 107 2.39 5.06 28.70
N VAL A 108 1.31 5.08 27.89
CA VAL A 108 0.62 6.30 27.50
C VAL A 108 -0.89 6.11 27.57
N LYS A 109 -1.60 7.12 28.10
CA LYS A 109 -3.06 7.15 28.12
C LYS A 109 -3.61 7.39 26.70
N CYS A 110 -4.65 6.65 26.35
CA CYS A 110 -5.27 6.71 25.02
C CYS A 110 -6.78 6.88 25.15
N ALA A 111 -7.34 7.66 24.22
CA ALA A 111 -8.78 7.79 24.05
C ALA A 111 -9.15 7.49 22.58
N MET A 112 -10.19 6.70 22.36
CA MET A 112 -10.75 6.44 21.05
C MET A 112 -12.22 6.81 21.04
N PHE A 113 -12.57 7.80 20.22
CA PHE A 113 -13.93 8.33 20.16
C PHE A 113 -14.89 7.37 19.43
N ARG A 114 -16.17 7.43 19.80
CA ARG A 114 -17.24 6.57 19.27
C ARG A 114 -17.31 6.52 17.75
N GLY A 115 -16.96 7.61 17.06
CA GLY A 115 -16.92 7.65 15.58
C GLY A 115 -15.88 6.71 14.98
N ASN A 116 -14.74 6.55 15.66
CA ASN A 116 -13.60 5.77 15.20
C ASN A 116 -13.70 4.30 15.66
N ASN A 117 -14.16 4.05 16.91
CA ASN A 117 -14.19 2.70 17.43
C ASN A 117 -15.22 1.77 16.76
N ARG A 118 -16.23 2.33 16.06
CA ARG A 118 -17.18 1.57 15.24
C ARG A 118 -16.53 0.87 14.04
N ARG A 119 -15.34 1.31 13.64
CA ARG A 119 -14.59 0.75 12.52
C ARG A 119 -13.64 -0.37 12.95
N VAL A 120 -13.50 -0.59 14.25
CA VAL A 120 -12.64 -1.65 14.79
C VAL A 120 -13.39 -2.98 14.66
N THR A 121 -12.77 -3.94 13.99
CA THR A 121 -13.37 -5.24 13.65
C THR A 121 -13.23 -6.28 14.75
N PHE A 122 -12.37 -6.04 15.74
CA PHE A 122 -12.12 -6.94 16.85
C PHE A 122 -12.55 -6.31 18.19
N LYS A 123 -12.71 -7.13 19.22
CA LYS A 123 -13.05 -6.67 20.56
C LYS A 123 -11.76 -6.45 21.37
N PRO A 124 -11.36 -5.21 21.67
CA PRO A 124 -10.16 -4.94 22.47
C PRO A 124 -10.27 -5.53 23.88
N GLN A 125 -9.19 -6.15 24.33
CA GLN A 125 -9.07 -6.70 25.67
C GLN A 125 -7.70 -6.37 26.25
N ASN A 126 -7.59 -6.34 27.60
CA ASN A 126 -6.30 -6.18 28.25
C ASN A 126 -5.38 -7.36 27.88
N GLY A 127 -4.13 -7.06 27.57
CA GLY A 127 -3.14 -8.03 27.09
C GLY A 127 -3.04 -8.15 25.56
N ASN A 128 -3.99 -7.60 24.80
CA ASN A 128 -3.89 -7.62 23.34
C ASN A 128 -2.78 -6.68 22.87
N GLN A 129 -1.91 -7.18 22.01
CA GLN A 129 -0.95 -6.37 21.26
C GLN A 129 -1.66 -5.73 20.06
N VAL A 130 -1.54 -4.41 19.93
CA VAL A 130 -2.22 -3.66 18.87
C VAL A 130 -1.29 -2.65 18.20
N LEU A 131 -1.50 -2.43 16.90
CA LEU A 131 -1.00 -1.27 16.18
C LEU A 131 -2.10 -0.21 16.18
N VAL A 132 -1.76 1.00 16.63
CA VAL A 132 -2.67 2.14 16.62
C VAL A 132 -2.11 3.27 15.78
N LYS A 133 -2.99 3.88 14.98
CA LYS A 133 -2.77 5.18 14.36
C LYS A 133 -3.41 6.22 15.25
N ALA A 134 -2.62 7.15 15.77
CA ALA A 134 -3.08 8.12 16.74
C ALA A 134 -2.49 9.50 16.53
N ARG A 135 -3.16 10.50 17.06
CA ARG A 135 -2.66 11.87 17.14
C ARG A 135 -2.27 12.15 18.60
N LEU A 136 -1.08 12.71 18.77
CA LEU A 136 -0.63 13.15 20.08
C LEU A 136 -1.36 14.45 20.44
N SER A 137 -1.89 14.52 21.67
CA SER A 137 -2.57 15.70 22.19
C SER A 137 -2.38 15.81 23.71
N LEU A 138 -2.73 16.95 24.28
CA LEU A 138 -2.70 17.20 25.72
C LEU A 138 -4.13 17.36 26.25
N TYR A 139 -4.44 16.66 27.34
CA TYR A 139 -5.67 16.91 28.09
C TYR A 139 -5.48 18.12 29.00
N GLU A 140 -5.86 19.31 28.51
CA GLU A 140 -5.60 20.61 29.13
C GLU A 140 -5.96 20.71 30.60
N PRO A 141 -7.15 20.17 31.08
CA PRO A 141 -7.54 20.32 32.49
C PRO A 141 -6.58 19.70 33.51
N ARG A 142 -5.80 18.69 33.07
CA ARG A 142 -4.83 17.98 33.94
C ARG A 142 -3.37 18.15 33.51
N GLY A 143 -3.15 18.62 32.27
CA GLY A 143 -1.80 18.68 31.71
C GLY A 143 -1.23 17.31 31.31
N ASP A 144 -2.06 16.27 31.27
CA ASP A 144 -1.65 14.92 30.87
C ASP A 144 -1.55 14.84 29.33
N TYR A 145 -0.42 14.41 28.76
CA TYR A 145 -0.39 14.06 27.36
C TYR A 145 -1.12 12.73 27.12
N GLN A 146 -1.79 12.65 26.01
CA GLN A 146 -2.58 11.49 25.64
C GLN A 146 -2.57 11.25 24.13
N LEU A 147 -2.87 10.04 23.72
CA LEU A 147 -3.09 9.68 22.31
C LEU A 147 -4.58 9.66 21.99
N ILE A 148 -4.96 10.34 20.92
CA ILE A 148 -6.31 10.23 20.35
C ILE A 148 -6.22 9.22 19.19
N ILE A 149 -6.76 8.02 19.41
CA ILE A 149 -6.69 6.92 18.47
C ILE A 149 -7.69 7.14 17.32
N GLU A 150 -7.22 7.13 16.11
CA GLU A 150 -8.03 7.20 14.87
C GLU A 150 -8.38 5.81 14.32
N SER A 151 -7.42 4.87 14.38
CA SER A 151 -7.63 3.45 14.01
C SER A 151 -6.82 2.53 14.92
N MET A 152 -7.32 1.30 15.07
CA MET A 152 -6.69 0.26 15.90
C MET A 152 -6.85 -1.09 15.19
N GLN A 153 -5.76 -1.85 15.14
CA GLN A 153 -5.69 -3.17 14.51
C GLN A 153 -4.89 -4.11 15.42
N PRO A 154 -5.10 -5.43 15.39
CA PRO A 154 -4.18 -6.38 16.00
C PRO A 154 -2.74 -6.19 15.50
N GLU A 155 -1.73 -6.43 16.34
CA GLU A 155 -0.32 -6.19 15.95
C GLU A 155 0.10 -6.98 14.71
N GLY A 156 -0.38 -8.22 14.54
CA GLY A 156 -0.09 -9.06 13.38
C GLY A 156 -0.49 -8.39 12.08
N ASP A 157 -1.71 -7.89 11.99
CA ASP A 157 -2.26 -7.21 10.80
C ASP A 157 -1.50 -5.91 10.50
N GLY A 158 -1.13 -5.16 11.54
CA GLY A 158 -0.45 -3.88 11.37
C GLY A 158 0.96 -4.00 10.82
N ARG A 159 1.70 -5.03 11.20
CA ARG A 159 3.04 -5.32 10.67
C ARG A 159 2.96 -5.76 9.20
N LEU A 160 1.99 -6.58 8.88
CA LEU A 160 1.72 -6.99 7.50
C LEU A 160 1.34 -5.79 6.63
N GLN A 161 0.48 -4.91 7.13
CA GLN A 161 0.10 -3.69 6.41
C GLN A 161 1.29 -2.76 6.12
N GLN A 162 2.19 -2.58 7.09
CA GLN A 162 3.40 -1.79 6.88
C GLN A 162 4.29 -2.42 5.80
N GLN A 163 4.54 -3.71 5.87
CA GLN A 163 5.32 -4.44 4.86
C GLN A 163 4.70 -4.35 3.46
N PHE A 164 3.37 -4.39 3.37
CA PHE A 164 2.63 -4.20 2.12
C PHE A 164 2.89 -2.81 1.53
N GLU A 165 2.74 -1.74 2.31
CA GLU A 165 2.94 -0.37 1.83
C GLU A 165 4.41 -0.11 1.44
N GLU A 166 5.38 -0.63 2.19
CA GLU A 166 6.80 -0.54 1.85
C GLU A 166 7.11 -1.24 0.52
N LEU A 167 6.63 -2.46 0.35
CA LEU A 167 6.82 -3.21 -0.90
C LEU A 167 6.10 -2.54 -2.08
N LYS A 168 4.89 -2.05 -1.87
CA LYS A 168 4.13 -1.32 -2.88
C LYS A 168 4.85 -0.06 -3.34
N MET A 169 5.37 0.76 -2.42
CA MET A 169 6.15 1.95 -2.78
C MET A 169 7.42 1.59 -3.54
N LYS A 170 8.13 0.54 -3.13
CA LYS A 170 9.33 0.06 -3.81
C LYS A 170 9.03 -0.32 -5.27
N LEU A 171 8.05 -1.21 -5.48
CA LEU A 171 7.72 -1.72 -6.82
C LEU A 171 7.07 -0.64 -7.71
N ALA A 172 6.32 0.30 -7.12
CA ALA A 172 5.81 1.46 -7.84
C ALA A 172 6.93 2.38 -8.32
N GLY A 173 7.95 2.62 -7.48
CA GLY A 173 9.14 3.39 -7.84
C GLY A 173 9.96 2.75 -8.98
N GLU A 174 9.92 1.42 -9.11
CA GLU A 174 10.53 0.67 -10.21
C GLU A 174 9.64 0.63 -11.48
N GLY A 175 8.40 1.14 -11.41
CA GLY A 175 7.49 1.21 -12.56
C GLY A 175 6.75 -0.11 -12.89
N LEU A 176 6.79 -1.14 -12.02
CA LEU A 176 6.14 -2.43 -12.28
C LEU A 176 4.61 -2.34 -12.38
N PHE A 177 4.01 -1.26 -11.89
CA PHE A 177 2.56 -1.04 -11.93
C PHE A 177 2.12 -0.18 -13.12
N ALA A 178 3.08 0.24 -13.98
CA ALA A 178 2.78 1.12 -15.09
C ALA A 178 1.84 0.44 -16.09
N GLN A 179 0.80 1.15 -16.50
CA GLN A 179 -0.16 0.63 -17.48
C GLN A 179 0.49 0.31 -18.83
N THR A 180 1.62 0.95 -19.14
CA THR A 180 2.38 0.72 -20.36
C THR A 180 3.11 -0.62 -20.41
N SER A 181 3.37 -1.24 -19.28
CA SER A 181 4.00 -2.57 -19.18
C SER A 181 3.00 -3.72 -19.22
N LYS A 182 1.71 -3.43 -19.09
CA LYS A 182 0.64 -4.44 -19.08
C LYS A 182 0.29 -4.90 -20.49
N GLN A 183 0.12 -6.22 -20.62
CA GLN A 183 -0.25 -6.85 -21.87
C GLN A 183 -1.78 -6.84 -22.06
N PRO A 184 -2.29 -6.60 -23.28
CA PRO A 184 -3.71 -6.72 -23.56
C PRO A 184 -4.14 -8.19 -23.51
N LEU A 185 -5.30 -8.45 -22.92
CA LEU A 185 -5.88 -9.79 -22.94
C LEU A 185 -6.32 -10.16 -24.35
N PRO A 186 -6.12 -11.43 -24.78
CA PRO A 186 -6.63 -11.90 -26.05
C PRO A 186 -8.17 -11.92 -26.06
N GLU A 187 -8.79 -11.32 -27.08
CA GLU A 187 -10.26 -11.34 -27.23
C GLU A 187 -10.83 -12.77 -27.32
N HIS A 188 -10.02 -13.67 -27.85
CA HIS A 188 -10.42 -15.05 -28.16
C HIS A 188 -9.31 -16.03 -27.80
N PRO A 189 -9.10 -16.31 -26.51
CA PRO A 189 -8.10 -17.28 -26.10
C PRO A 189 -8.47 -18.68 -26.61
N LYS A 190 -7.50 -19.41 -27.11
CA LYS A 190 -7.66 -20.79 -27.55
C LYS A 190 -7.48 -21.77 -26.40
N ARG A 191 -6.74 -21.38 -25.36
CA ARG A 191 -6.48 -22.16 -24.17
C ARG A 191 -6.20 -21.28 -22.98
N VAL A 192 -6.82 -21.57 -21.85
CA VAL A 192 -6.67 -20.86 -20.58
C VAL A 192 -5.86 -21.71 -19.62
N GLY A 193 -4.85 -21.11 -19.00
CA GLY A 193 -4.11 -21.70 -17.88
C GLY A 193 -4.70 -21.19 -16.56
N VAL A 194 -4.78 -22.08 -15.56
CA VAL A 194 -5.27 -21.73 -14.22
C VAL A 194 -4.24 -22.14 -13.19
N VAL A 195 -3.65 -21.16 -12.51
CA VAL A 195 -2.67 -21.35 -11.44
C VAL A 195 -3.41 -21.22 -10.11
N THR A 196 -3.75 -22.33 -9.50
CA THR A 196 -4.52 -22.40 -8.24
C THR A 196 -4.36 -23.75 -7.56
N SER A 197 -4.96 -23.92 -6.38
CA SER A 197 -4.92 -25.21 -5.68
C SER A 197 -5.81 -26.26 -6.38
N LYS A 198 -5.33 -27.50 -6.39
CA LYS A 198 -6.01 -28.63 -7.05
C LYS A 198 -7.42 -28.90 -6.49
N THR A 199 -7.64 -28.64 -5.22
CA THR A 199 -8.88 -28.95 -4.49
C THR A 199 -9.61 -27.69 -4.02
N GLY A 200 -9.16 -26.50 -4.41
CA GLY A 200 -9.74 -25.23 -3.97
C GLY A 200 -11.05 -24.90 -4.65
N ALA A 201 -11.98 -24.28 -3.94
CA ALA A 201 -13.25 -23.80 -4.47
C ALA A 201 -13.06 -22.94 -5.73
N ALA A 202 -12.03 -22.09 -5.76
CA ALA A 202 -11.72 -21.21 -6.89
C ALA A 202 -11.55 -21.94 -8.22
N LEU A 203 -10.96 -23.16 -8.22
CA LEU A 203 -10.85 -23.97 -9.43
C LEU A 203 -12.22 -24.41 -9.93
N PHE A 204 -13.05 -24.89 -9.04
CA PHE A 204 -14.40 -25.34 -9.40
C PHE A 204 -15.26 -24.18 -9.90
N ASP A 205 -15.18 -23.00 -9.24
CA ASP A 205 -15.88 -21.79 -9.66
C ASP A 205 -15.49 -21.37 -11.09
N ILE A 206 -14.20 -21.39 -11.40
CA ILE A 206 -13.69 -21.10 -12.75
C ILE A 206 -14.23 -22.12 -13.76
N LEU A 207 -14.11 -23.41 -13.45
CA LEU A 207 -14.54 -24.48 -14.36
C LEU A 207 -16.05 -24.46 -14.61
N ASP A 208 -16.85 -24.19 -13.59
CA ASP A 208 -18.31 -24.12 -13.72
C ASP A 208 -18.74 -22.92 -14.59
N VAL A 209 -18.08 -21.76 -14.44
CA VAL A 209 -18.34 -20.61 -15.30
C VAL A 209 -17.95 -20.91 -16.75
N LEU A 210 -16.74 -21.45 -16.97
CA LEU A 210 -16.25 -21.78 -18.32
C LEU A 210 -17.14 -22.84 -18.98
N LYS A 211 -17.52 -23.90 -18.27
CA LYS A 211 -18.42 -24.94 -18.77
C LYS A 211 -19.79 -24.40 -19.21
N ARG A 212 -20.30 -23.40 -18.49
CA ARG A 212 -21.59 -22.78 -18.81
C ARG A 212 -21.49 -21.81 -19.99
N ARG A 213 -20.40 -21.01 -20.10
CA ARG A 213 -20.27 -19.93 -21.07
C ARG A 213 -19.55 -20.34 -22.36
N ASP A 214 -18.48 -21.13 -22.22
CA ASP A 214 -17.67 -21.61 -23.36
C ASP A 214 -17.14 -23.02 -23.10
N PRO A 215 -17.99 -24.05 -23.23
CA PRO A 215 -17.62 -25.45 -22.97
C PRO A 215 -16.54 -25.99 -23.91
N SER A 216 -16.25 -25.29 -25.01
CA SER A 216 -15.21 -25.65 -25.97
C SER A 216 -13.82 -25.13 -25.65
N LEU A 217 -13.69 -24.24 -24.65
CA LEU A 217 -12.43 -23.62 -24.27
C LEU A 217 -11.60 -24.58 -23.39
N PRO A 218 -10.46 -25.08 -23.88
CA PRO A 218 -9.60 -25.98 -23.11
C PRO A 218 -8.96 -25.26 -21.92
N VAL A 219 -8.90 -25.93 -20.78
CA VAL A 219 -8.30 -25.41 -19.56
C VAL A 219 -7.12 -26.29 -19.15
N VAL A 220 -5.97 -25.66 -18.89
CA VAL A 220 -4.78 -26.31 -18.32
C VAL A 220 -4.63 -25.85 -16.88
N VAL A 221 -4.60 -26.79 -15.95
CA VAL A 221 -4.43 -26.48 -14.53
C VAL A 221 -2.97 -26.66 -14.14
N TYR A 222 -2.38 -25.61 -13.56
CA TYR A 222 -1.07 -25.63 -12.92
C TYR A 222 -1.29 -25.68 -11.40
N PRO A 223 -1.31 -26.87 -10.80
CA PRO A 223 -1.66 -27.01 -9.39
C PRO A 223 -0.52 -26.48 -8.50
N THR A 224 -0.87 -25.62 -7.56
CA THR A 224 0.08 -25.01 -6.61
C THR A 224 -0.60 -24.78 -5.27
N MET A 225 0.19 -24.55 -4.22
CA MET A 225 -0.32 -24.00 -2.98
C MET A 225 -0.65 -22.50 -3.17
N VAL A 226 -1.76 -22.05 -2.59
CA VAL A 226 -2.22 -20.65 -2.69
C VAL A 226 -2.37 -20.00 -1.32
N GLN A 227 -1.76 -20.57 -0.29
CA GLN A 227 -1.67 -20.06 1.08
C GLN A 227 -0.46 -20.68 1.79
N GLY A 228 0.03 -19.98 2.83
CA GLY A 228 1.23 -20.36 3.56
C GLY A 228 2.52 -19.73 2.99
N GLU A 229 3.61 -19.86 3.72
CA GLU A 229 4.88 -19.18 3.43
C GLU A 229 5.52 -19.55 2.09
N GLU A 230 5.42 -20.83 1.70
CA GLU A 230 6.01 -21.33 0.46
C GLU A 230 5.15 -21.06 -0.78
N ALA A 231 3.88 -20.68 -0.61
CA ALA A 231 2.94 -20.54 -1.72
C ALA A 231 3.42 -19.53 -2.77
N ALA A 232 4.00 -18.41 -2.37
CA ALA A 232 4.52 -17.39 -3.29
C ALA A 232 5.54 -17.95 -4.28
N ILE A 233 6.49 -18.77 -3.78
CA ILE A 233 7.53 -19.39 -4.60
C ILE A 233 6.93 -20.44 -5.53
N GLN A 234 6.00 -21.24 -5.03
CA GLN A 234 5.33 -22.28 -5.84
C GLN A 234 4.47 -21.68 -6.94
N ILE A 235 3.75 -20.59 -6.65
CA ILE A 235 2.97 -19.85 -7.67
C ILE A 235 3.92 -19.29 -8.75
N ALA A 236 5.04 -18.68 -8.35
CA ALA A 236 6.04 -18.18 -9.27
C ALA A 236 6.62 -19.29 -10.16
N GLN A 237 6.90 -20.46 -9.60
CA GLN A 237 7.35 -21.63 -10.35
C GLN A 237 6.28 -22.15 -11.32
N ALA A 238 5.02 -22.16 -10.91
CA ALA A 238 3.90 -22.55 -11.77
C ALA A 238 3.72 -21.61 -12.97
N ILE A 239 3.85 -20.28 -12.74
CA ILE A 239 3.85 -19.28 -13.82
C ILE A 239 5.06 -19.49 -14.75
N GLY A 240 6.25 -19.72 -14.21
CA GLY A 240 7.45 -20.02 -14.99
C GLY A 240 7.30 -21.29 -15.84
N CYS A 241 6.67 -22.34 -15.28
CA CYS A 241 6.35 -23.57 -16.01
C CYS A 241 5.36 -23.29 -17.16
N ALA A 242 4.31 -22.48 -16.91
CA ALA A 242 3.34 -22.11 -17.96
C ALA A 242 4.01 -21.35 -19.10
N ASN A 243 4.86 -20.38 -18.79
CA ASN A 243 5.63 -19.64 -19.79
C ASN A 243 6.58 -20.55 -20.59
N SER A 244 7.27 -21.49 -19.92
CA SER A 244 8.18 -22.43 -20.61
C SER A 244 7.44 -23.36 -21.56
N ARG A 245 6.23 -23.79 -21.20
CA ARG A 245 5.39 -24.65 -22.06
C ARG A 245 4.74 -23.87 -23.20
N ASN A 246 4.49 -22.58 -22.99
CA ASN A 246 3.86 -21.67 -23.94
C ASN A 246 2.63 -22.27 -24.64
N GLU A 247 1.78 -22.97 -23.88
CA GLU A 247 0.61 -23.67 -24.38
C GLU A 247 -0.72 -22.94 -24.12
N CYS A 248 -0.68 -21.86 -23.31
CA CYS A 248 -1.85 -21.06 -22.93
C CYS A 248 -1.72 -19.63 -23.46
N ASP A 249 -2.84 -19.05 -23.85
CA ASP A 249 -2.91 -17.68 -24.35
C ASP A 249 -3.16 -16.66 -23.21
N VAL A 250 -3.63 -17.12 -22.06
CA VAL A 250 -3.89 -16.31 -20.85
C VAL A 250 -3.79 -17.19 -19.62
N LEU A 251 -3.31 -16.62 -18.51
CA LEU A 251 -3.23 -17.28 -17.21
C LEU A 251 -4.18 -16.61 -16.22
N ILE A 252 -4.93 -17.39 -15.48
CA ILE A 252 -5.68 -16.95 -14.30
C ILE A 252 -4.89 -17.40 -13.07
N VAL A 253 -4.41 -16.46 -12.28
CA VAL A 253 -3.72 -16.71 -11.02
C VAL A 253 -4.62 -16.27 -9.89
N GLY A 254 -5.02 -17.19 -9.03
CA GLY A 254 -5.93 -16.77 -7.99
C GLY A 254 -6.28 -17.84 -6.97
N ARG A 255 -7.05 -17.39 -5.98
CA ARG A 255 -7.66 -18.23 -4.95
C ARG A 255 -9.03 -17.67 -4.57
N GLY A 256 -9.82 -18.48 -3.89
CA GLY A 256 -11.03 -18.00 -3.21
C GLY A 256 -10.70 -17.06 -2.05
N GLY A 257 -11.71 -16.44 -1.46
CA GLY A 257 -11.56 -15.55 -0.32
C GLY A 257 -10.86 -16.24 0.88
N GLY A 258 -10.41 -15.43 1.82
CA GLY A 258 -9.71 -15.85 3.04
C GLY A 258 -9.35 -14.66 3.91
N SER A 259 -8.65 -14.88 5.01
CA SER A 259 -8.10 -13.82 5.85
C SER A 259 -6.95 -13.10 5.15
N LEU A 260 -6.57 -11.91 5.64
CA LEU A 260 -5.43 -11.16 5.13
C LEU A 260 -4.13 -11.99 5.14
N GLU A 261 -3.93 -12.79 6.20
CA GLU A 261 -2.79 -13.70 6.33
C GLU A 261 -2.78 -14.77 5.26
N ASP A 262 -3.95 -15.31 4.90
CA ASP A 262 -4.09 -16.29 3.83
C ASP A 262 -3.76 -15.74 2.44
N LEU A 263 -4.02 -14.44 2.22
CA LEU A 263 -3.74 -13.73 0.98
C LEU A 263 -2.31 -13.21 0.92
N TRP A 264 -1.57 -13.28 2.03
CA TRP A 264 -0.26 -12.66 2.16
C TRP A 264 0.78 -13.15 1.16
N CYS A 265 0.69 -14.41 0.74
CA CYS A 265 1.59 -14.99 -0.26
C CYS A 265 1.56 -14.24 -1.62
N PHE A 266 0.47 -13.51 -1.92
CA PHE A 266 0.35 -12.66 -3.12
C PHE A 266 0.98 -11.28 -2.95
N ASN A 267 1.45 -10.93 -1.74
CA ASN A 267 2.24 -9.74 -1.42
C ASN A 267 3.74 -10.02 -1.36
N ASN A 268 4.23 -10.86 -2.26
CA ASN A 268 5.63 -11.27 -2.30
C ASN A 268 6.35 -10.67 -3.51
N GLU A 269 7.57 -10.14 -3.30
CA GLU A 269 8.36 -9.49 -4.35
C GLU A 269 8.74 -10.44 -5.49
N ILE A 270 9.12 -11.69 -5.17
CA ILE A 270 9.51 -12.69 -6.19
C ILE A 270 8.32 -12.98 -7.10
N LEU A 271 7.15 -13.18 -6.51
CA LEU A 271 5.92 -13.42 -7.28
C LEU A 271 5.57 -12.20 -8.15
N ALA A 272 5.63 -10.99 -7.60
CA ALA A 272 5.37 -9.76 -8.34
C ALA A 272 6.27 -9.64 -9.57
N ARG A 273 7.58 -9.86 -9.40
CA ARG A 273 8.55 -9.82 -10.50
C ARG A 273 8.32 -10.93 -11.53
N THR A 274 7.90 -12.11 -11.09
CA THR A 274 7.56 -13.22 -11.99
C THR A 274 6.32 -12.91 -12.82
N ILE A 275 5.30 -12.28 -12.22
CA ILE A 275 4.09 -11.83 -12.95
C ILE A 275 4.49 -10.77 -13.99
N ALA A 276 5.28 -9.76 -13.61
CA ALA A 276 5.73 -8.70 -14.52
C ALA A 276 6.57 -9.23 -15.70
N ALA A 277 7.34 -10.29 -15.48
CA ALA A 277 8.20 -10.90 -16.50
C ALA A 277 7.47 -11.95 -17.37
N SER A 278 6.20 -12.23 -17.09
CA SER A 278 5.44 -13.23 -17.85
C SER A 278 5.23 -12.80 -19.29
N GLN A 279 5.42 -13.72 -20.22
CA GLN A 279 5.13 -13.52 -21.65
C GLN A 279 3.65 -13.80 -21.98
N ILE A 280 2.98 -14.56 -21.11
CA ILE A 280 1.56 -14.86 -21.20
C ILE A 280 0.83 -13.86 -20.32
N PRO A 281 -0.19 -13.13 -20.84
CA PRO A 281 -0.96 -12.20 -20.02
C PRO A 281 -1.62 -12.87 -18.83
N ILE A 282 -1.54 -12.20 -17.67
CA ILE A 282 -1.99 -12.74 -16.38
C ILE A 282 -3.18 -11.95 -15.86
N ILE A 283 -4.24 -12.69 -15.48
CA ILE A 283 -5.36 -12.17 -14.73
C ILE A 283 -5.18 -12.57 -13.27
N SER A 284 -5.06 -11.58 -12.38
CA SER A 284 -5.12 -11.82 -10.95
C SER A 284 -6.56 -11.91 -10.48
N ALA A 285 -6.89 -12.98 -9.77
CA ALA A 285 -8.21 -13.27 -9.21
C ALA A 285 -8.06 -13.67 -7.73
N VAL A 286 -7.53 -12.75 -6.93
CA VAL A 286 -7.19 -12.95 -5.52
C VAL A 286 -8.11 -12.12 -4.66
N GLY A 287 -8.79 -12.75 -3.70
CA GLY A 287 -9.65 -12.05 -2.75
C GLY A 287 -10.94 -11.49 -3.35
N HIS A 288 -11.51 -10.50 -2.66
CA HIS A 288 -12.72 -9.78 -3.03
C HIS A 288 -12.40 -8.32 -3.41
N GLU A 289 -13.42 -7.50 -3.66
CA GLU A 289 -13.24 -6.11 -4.10
C GLU A 289 -12.35 -5.26 -3.17
N VAL A 290 -12.43 -5.50 -1.87
CA VAL A 290 -11.69 -4.74 -0.84
C VAL A 290 -10.28 -5.25 -0.57
N ASP A 291 -9.98 -6.51 -0.93
CA ASP A 291 -8.72 -7.17 -0.61
C ASP A 291 -7.78 -7.08 -1.82
N VAL A 292 -7.02 -5.98 -1.91
CA VAL A 292 -6.08 -5.76 -3.02
C VAL A 292 -4.68 -6.19 -2.63
N THR A 293 -4.07 -7.01 -3.45
CA THR A 293 -2.70 -7.53 -3.25
C THR A 293 -1.69 -6.90 -4.23
N ILE A 294 -0.39 -7.07 -3.96
CA ILE A 294 0.67 -6.66 -4.89
C ILE A 294 0.54 -7.36 -6.25
N ALA A 295 0.14 -8.63 -6.25
CA ALA A 295 -0.11 -9.37 -7.48
C ALA A 295 -1.19 -8.71 -8.36
N ASP A 296 -2.24 -8.11 -7.75
CA ASP A 296 -3.29 -7.37 -8.46
C ASP A 296 -2.78 -6.10 -9.15
N PHE A 297 -1.81 -5.40 -8.52
CA PHE A 297 -1.21 -4.21 -9.12
C PHE A 297 -0.33 -4.54 -10.32
N VAL A 298 0.39 -5.66 -10.24
CA VAL A 298 1.36 -6.06 -11.28
C VAL A 298 0.70 -6.80 -12.43
N ALA A 299 -0.32 -7.61 -12.17
CA ALA A 299 -1.03 -8.38 -13.20
C ALA A 299 -1.59 -7.47 -14.31
N ASP A 300 -1.71 -8.02 -15.52
CA ASP A 300 -2.24 -7.32 -16.69
C ASP A 300 -3.70 -6.89 -16.48
N MET A 301 -4.48 -7.77 -15.84
CA MET A 301 -5.85 -7.50 -15.48
C MET A 301 -6.16 -8.01 -14.06
N ARG A 302 -6.95 -7.26 -13.32
CA ARG A 302 -7.52 -7.71 -12.04
C ARG A 302 -8.98 -8.14 -12.22
N ALA A 303 -9.31 -9.28 -11.67
CA ALA A 303 -10.71 -9.73 -11.51
C ALA A 303 -11.06 -9.79 -10.01
N PRO A 304 -12.25 -9.32 -9.59
CA PRO A 304 -12.62 -9.30 -8.18
C PRO A 304 -12.87 -10.70 -7.60
N THR A 305 -13.08 -11.70 -8.44
CA THR A 305 -13.29 -13.10 -8.03
C THR A 305 -12.77 -14.06 -9.10
N PRO A 306 -12.50 -15.32 -8.75
CA PRO A 306 -12.17 -16.37 -9.72
C PRO A 306 -13.23 -16.55 -10.81
N SER A 307 -14.50 -16.45 -10.46
CA SER A 307 -15.63 -16.52 -11.39
C SER A 307 -15.61 -15.36 -12.40
N ALA A 308 -15.34 -14.14 -11.92
CA ALA A 308 -15.21 -12.96 -12.79
C ALA A 308 -14.02 -13.09 -13.76
N ALA A 309 -12.90 -13.67 -13.30
CA ALA A 309 -11.77 -13.95 -14.18
C ALA A 309 -12.13 -14.93 -15.30
N ALA A 310 -12.91 -15.96 -14.99
CA ALA A 310 -13.42 -16.90 -15.99
C ALA A 310 -14.38 -16.24 -16.99
N GLU A 311 -15.18 -15.27 -16.55
CA GLU A 311 -16.05 -14.49 -17.44
C GLU A 311 -15.26 -13.62 -18.41
N LEU A 312 -14.16 -13.00 -17.96
CA LEU A 312 -13.30 -12.16 -18.79
C LEU A 312 -12.66 -12.93 -19.95
N VAL A 313 -12.31 -14.21 -19.75
CA VAL A 313 -11.65 -15.05 -20.77
C VAL A 313 -12.61 -15.86 -21.61
N SER A 314 -13.87 -16.00 -21.19
CA SER A 314 -14.88 -16.81 -21.87
C SER A 314 -15.75 -15.98 -22.81
N ARG A 315 -16.12 -16.58 -23.94
CA ARG A 315 -17.16 -16.01 -24.79
C ARG A 315 -18.53 -16.38 -24.24
N ASP A 316 -19.47 -15.46 -24.34
CA ASP A 316 -20.87 -15.85 -24.13
C ASP A 316 -21.41 -16.51 -25.40
N ASN A 317 -21.29 -17.82 -25.47
CA ASN A 317 -21.79 -18.63 -26.58
C ASN A 317 -23.25 -19.12 -26.37
N SER A 318 -23.87 -18.78 -25.22
CA SER A 318 -25.23 -19.23 -24.88
C SER A 318 -26.26 -18.84 -25.94
N HIS A 319 -26.18 -17.63 -26.48
CA HIS A 319 -27.04 -17.17 -27.58
C HIS A 319 -26.85 -17.95 -28.89
N LYS A 320 -25.59 -18.35 -29.18
CA LYS A 320 -25.28 -19.12 -30.39
C LYS A 320 -25.83 -20.55 -30.29
N GLU A 321 -25.68 -21.19 -29.16
CA GLU A 321 -26.24 -22.53 -28.90
C GLU A 321 -27.75 -22.53 -28.97
N GLN A 322 -28.41 -21.53 -28.36
CA GLN A 322 -29.89 -21.39 -28.50
C GLN A 322 -30.32 -21.15 -29.95
N ALA A 323 -29.58 -20.29 -30.68
CA ALA A 323 -29.88 -20.06 -32.10
C ALA A 323 -29.69 -21.31 -32.94
N LEU A 324 -28.62 -22.08 -32.69
CA LEU A 324 -28.39 -23.37 -33.37
C LEU A 324 -29.50 -24.40 -33.07
N THR A 325 -29.85 -24.57 -31.82
CA THR A 325 -30.92 -25.45 -31.39
C THR A 325 -32.26 -25.07 -32.02
N THR A 326 -32.58 -23.76 -32.05
CA THR A 326 -33.78 -23.24 -32.69
C THR A 326 -33.79 -23.53 -34.21
N ARG A 327 -32.66 -23.33 -34.87
CA ARG A 327 -32.51 -23.61 -36.31
C ARG A 327 -32.63 -25.13 -36.58
N GLN A 328 -32.03 -25.97 -35.75
CA GLN A 328 -32.13 -27.42 -35.85
C GLN A 328 -33.58 -27.90 -35.71
N HIS A 329 -34.31 -27.40 -34.71
CA HIS A 329 -35.73 -27.71 -34.53
C HIS A 329 -36.56 -27.26 -35.73
N LYS A 330 -36.31 -26.05 -36.27
CA LYS A 330 -37.01 -25.60 -37.48
C LYS A 330 -36.74 -26.50 -38.70
N LEU A 331 -35.50 -26.92 -38.91
CA LEU A 331 -35.13 -27.84 -39.99
C LEU A 331 -35.84 -29.20 -39.84
N ILE A 332 -35.81 -29.78 -38.66
CA ILE A 332 -36.47 -31.07 -38.37
C ILE A 332 -37.98 -30.96 -38.59
N SER A 333 -38.63 -29.90 -38.13
CA SER A 333 -40.07 -29.68 -38.30
C SER A 333 -40.43 -29.46 -39.79
N SER A 334 -39.64 -28.70 -40.53
CA SER A 334 -39.85 -28.50 -41.97
C SER A 334 -39.66 -29.79 -42.77
N MET A 335 -38.64 -30.59 -42.43
CA MET A 335 -38.47 -31.91 -43.06
C MET A 335 -39.63 -32.85 -42.74
N ARG A 336 -40.10 -32.89 -41.50
CA ARG A 336 -41.27 -33.71 -41.12
C ARG A 336 -42.53 -33.29 -41.86
N TYR A 337 -42.77 -31.99 -42.00
CA TYR A 337 -43.87 -31.44 -42.75
C TYR A 337 -43.80 -31.86 -44.22
N TYR A 338 -42.63 -31.66 -44.87
CA TYR A 338 -42.41 -32.05 -46.27
C TYR A 338 -42.61 -33.55 -46.51
N LEU A 339 -42.10 -34.40 -45.63
CA LEU A 339 -42.28 -35.86 -45.73
C LEU A 339 -43.73 -36.29 -45.49
N ALA A 340 -44.53 -35.54 -44.73
CA ALA A 340 -45.95 -35.81 -44.52
C ALA A 340 -46.78 -35.40 -45.74
N GLU A 341 -46.42 -34.37 -46.51
CA GLU A 341 -47.12 -33.99 -47.75
C GLU A 341 -46.80 -34.94 -48.93
N GLN A 342 -45.72 -35.74 -48.87
CA GLN A 342 -45.36 -36.67 -49.90
C GLN A 342 -46.01 -38.07 -49.74
N LYS A 343 -46.75 -38.26 -48.66
CA LYS A 343 -47.57 -39.52 -48.41
C LYS A 343 -49.02 -39.28 -48.75
#